data_44197100ff3829fb9a7c702d84708077
#
_entry.id   44197100ff3829fb9a7c702d84708077
#
_cell.length_a   1.000
_cell.length_b   1.000
_cell.length_c   1.000
_cell.angle_alpha   90.00
_cell.angle_beta   90.00
_cell.angle_gamma   90.00
#
_symmetry.space_group_name_H-M   'P 1'
#
loop_
_entity.id
_entity.type
_entity.pdbx_description
1 polymer ?
#
loop_
_entity_poly.entity_id
_entity_poly.type
_entity_poly.pdbx_seq_one_letter_code
_entity_poly.pdbx_strand_id
1 'polypeptide(L)'
;RAREGLFSSLTSEFGSFEGLHILDLFGGTGAIALESLSRGATLVHVVEKDDEAQRTIETNYELVKKSNPSGKMQLFGMSAERFLKDLPKTKYHLVYIDPPYDFSNQAVEDVLSALHDGEFLSSDAFIAVERTARGAQFIWPDAFAPARERNYGQATIYYANYQP
;
A
#
# COMPACT_ATOMS: atom_id res chain seq x y z
N ARG A 1 0.45 13.47 -9.94
CA ARG A 1 1.93 13.44 -10.07
C ARG A 1 2.53 12.41 -9.11
N ALA A 2 2.08 12.38 -7.87
CA ALA A 2 2.58 11.39 -6.91
C ALA A 2 2.25 9.96 -7.38
N ARG A 3 1.03 9.74 -7.87
CA ARG A 3 0.62 8.43 -8.36
C ARG A 3 1.46 7.98 -9.55
N GLU A 4 1.71 8.87 -10.50
CA GLU A 4 2.58 8.56 -11.65
C GLU A 4 4.00 8.21 -11.19
N GLY A 5 4.53 8.99 -10.25
CA GLY A 5 5.85 8.74 -9.67
C GLY A 5 5.92 7.42 -8.92
N LEU A 6 4.86 7.10 -8.16
CA LEU A 6 4.77 5.83 -7.46
C LEU A 6 4.87 4.66 -8.44
N PHE A 7 4.04 4.64 -9.48
CA PHE A 7 4.03 3.53 -10.43
C PHE A 7 5.30 3.46 -11.27
N SER A 8 5.94 4.60 -11.53
CA SER A 8 7.27 4.62 -12.15
C SER A 8 8.30 3.91 -11.26
N SER A 9 8.30 4.22 -9.97
CA SER A 9 9.21 3.57 -9.01
C SER A 9 8.90 2.09 -8.85
N LEU A 10 7.63 1.70 -8.80
CA LEU A 10 7.23 0.30 -8.66
C LEU A 10 7.59 -0.50 -9.92
N THR A 11 7.41 0.07 -11.08
CA THR A 11 7.81 -0.58 -12.33
C THR A 11 9.32 -0.79 -12.39
N SER A 12 10.08 0.19 -11.93
CA SER A 12 11.53 0.07 -11.81
C SER A 12 11.94 -1.04 -10.86
N GLU A 13 11.22 -1.17 -9.73
CA GLU A 13 11.55 -2.15 -8.70
C GLU A 13 11.19 -3.58 -9.13
N PHE A 14 9.99 -3.77 -9.68
CA PHE A 14 9.44 -5.11 -9.93
C PHE A 14 9.54 -5.56 -11.39
N GLY A 15 9.67 -4.63 -12.33
CA GLY A 15 9.58 -4.92 -13.76
C GLY A 15 8.14 -5.20 -14.17
N SER A 16 7.61 -6.36 -13.78
CA SER A 16 6.22 -6.77 -14.05
C SER A 16 5.44 -6.83 -12.73
N PHE A 17 4.13 -6.58 -12.82
CA PHE A 17 3.23 -6.75 -11.68
C PHE A 17 2.69 -8.18 -11.57
N GLU A 18 2.94 -8.99 -12.59
CA GLU A 18 2.50 -10.38 -12.58
C GLU A 18 3.12 -11.13 -11.39
N GLY A 19 2.28 -11.86 -10.66
CA GLY A 19 2.70 -12.60 -9.48
C GLY A 19 2.69 -11.79 -8.19
N LEU A 20 2.52 -10.47 -8.27
CA LEU A 20 2.56 -9.64 -7.06
C LEU A 20 1.27 -9.73 -6.26
N HIS A 21 1.44 -9.86 -4.94
CA HIS A 21 0.39 -9.68 -3.95
C HIS A 21 0.59 -8.32 -3.29
N ILE A 22 -0.38 -7.44 -3.44
CA ILE A 22 -0.27 -6.04 -3.06
C ILE A 22 -1.29 -5.72 -1.97
N LEU A 23 -0.86 -4.95 -0.97
CA LEU A 23 -1.73 -4.47 0.11
C LEU A 23 -1.74 -2.95 0.10
N ASP A 24 -2.93 -2.37 0.01
CA ASP A 24 -3.17 -0.93 0.17
C ASP A 24 -3.91 -0.74 1.50
N LEU A 25 -3.22 -0.22 2.52
CA LEU A 25 -3.76 -0.15 3.88
C LEU A 25 -4.71 1.02 4.14
N PHE A 26 -4.72 2.01 3.25
CA PHE A 26 -5.60 3.18 3.35
C PHE A 26 -6.12 3.48 1.95
N GLY A 27 -7.13 2.74 1.53
CA GLY A 27 -7.51 2.66 0.13
C GLY A 27 -8.07 3.93 -0.49
N GLY A 28 -8.76 4.76 0.30
CA GLY A 28 -9.39 5.96 -0.23
C GLY A 28 -10.37 5.66 -1.34
N THR A 29 -10.12 6.18 -2.53
CA THR A 29 -10.95 5.91 -3.72
C THR A 29 -10.58 4.61 -4.42
N GLY A 30 -9.52 3.94 -4.00
CA GLY A 30 -9.03 2.72 -4.63
C GLY A 30 -8.14 2.95 -5.83
N ALA A 31 -7.69 4.17 -6.07
CA ALA A 31 -6.92 4.49 -7.27
C ALA A 31 -5.65 3.65 -7.40
N ILE A 32 -4.90 3.52 -6.30
CA ILE A 32 -3.63 2.76 -6.32
C ILE A 32 -3.92 1.27 -6.48
N ALA A 33 -4.86 0.74 -5.71
CA ALA A 33 -5.23 -0.67 -5.77
C ALA A 33 -5.73 -1.07 -7.17
N LEU A 34 -6.60 -0.24 -7.75
CA LEU A 34 -7.19 -0.54 -9.05
C LEU A 34 -6.18 -0.41 -10.19
N GLU A 35 -5.28 0.57 -10.10
CA GLU A 35 -4.21 0.68 -11.10
C GLU A 35 -3.25 -0.51 -11.00
N SER A 36 -2.94 -0.96 -9.79
CA SER A 36 -2.11 -2.14 -9.59
C SER A 36 -2.73 -3.37 -10.25
N LEU A 37 -4.05 -3.53 -10.07
CA LEU A 37 -4.79 -4.61 -10.71
C LEU A 37 -4.75 -4.48 -12.24
N SER A 38 -4.96 -3.28 -12.77
CA SER A 38 -4.92 -3.01 -14.21
C SER A 38 -3.54 -3.29 -14.81
N ARG A 39 -2.48 -3.13 -14.03
CA ARG A 39 -1.10 -3.38 -14.49
C ARG A 39 -0.71 -4.86 -14.40
N GLY A 40 -1.59 -5.71 -13.88
CA GLY A 40 -1.39 -7.15 -13.90
C GLY A 40 -1.09 -7.80 -12.56
N ALA A 41 -1.23 -7.08 -11.44
CA ALA A 41 -1.05 -7.69 -10.12
C ALA A 41 -1.98 -8.89 -9.97
N THR A 42 -1.46 -9.96 -9.38
CA THR A 42 -2.19 -11.21 -9.22
C THR A 42 -3.24 -11.10 -8.12
N LEU A 43 -2.92 -10.40 -7.04
CA LEU A 43 -3.83 -10.23 -5.91
C LEU A 43 -3.65 -8.83 -5.34
N VAL A 44 -4.74 -8.11 -5.17
CA VAL A 44 -4.72 -6.80 -4.53
C VAL A 44 -5.72 -6.80 -3.39
N HIS A 45 -5.24 -6.56 -2.18
CA HIS A 45 -6.07 -6.36 -1.01
C HIS A 45 -6.07 -4.89 -0.65
N VAL A 46 -7.25 -4.32 -0.47
CA VAL A 46 -7.39 -2.92 -0.11
C VAL A 46 -8.20 -2.82 1.18
N VAL A 47 -7.69 -2.04 2.12
CA VAL A 47 -8.30 -1.81 3.42
C VAL A 47 -8.80 -0.38 3.46
N GLU A 48 -10.07 -0.19 3.82
CA GLU A 48 -10.67 1.13 3.92
C GLU A 48 -11.78 1.10 4.96
N LYS A 49 -11.73 2.01 5.92
CA LYS A 49 -12.72 2.04 7.01
C LYS A 49 -13.93 2.91 6.72
N ASP A 50 -13.82 3.86 5.79
CA ASP A 50 -14.91 4.80 5.49
C ASP A 50 -15.93 4.18 4.55
N ASP A 51 -17.21 4.18 4.95
CA ASP A 51 -18.28 3.52 4.19
C ASP A 51 -18.45 4.11 2.79
N GLU A 52 -18.36 5.43 2.67
CA GLU A 52 -18.53 6.09 1.37
C GLU A 52 -17.35 5.76 0.45
N ALA A 53 -16.14 5.77 0.98
CA ALA A 53 -14.96 5.39 0.21
C ALA A 53 -15.03 3.93 -0.24
N GLN A 54 -15.53 3.04 0.62
CA GLN A 54 -15.73 1.63 0.25
C GLN A 54 -16.67 1.50 -0.94
N ARG A 55 -17.77 2.25 -0.95
CA ARG A 55 -18.72 2.22 -2.07
C ARG A 55 -18.07 2.70 -3.37
N THR A 56 -17.23 3.73 -3.28
CA THR A 56 -16.47 4.24 -4.42
C THR A 56 -15.51 3.19 -4.96
N ILE A 57 -14.79 2.50 -4.07
CA ILE A 57 -13.88 1.43 -4.46
C ILE A 57 -14.64 0.32 -5.20
N GLU A 58 -15.77 -0.11 -4.64
CA GLU A 58 -16.58 -1.17 -5.24
C GLU A 58 -17.11 -0.78 -6.62
N THR A 59 -17.61 0.46 -6.77
CA THR A 59 -18.07 0.97 -8.04
C THR A 59 -16.94 0.99 -9.07
N ASN A 60 -15.78 1.49 -8.68
CA ASN A 60 -14.64 1.58 -9.58
C ASN A 60 -14.09 0.19 -9.94
N TYR A 61 -14.15 -0.76 -9.00
CA TYR A 61 -13.74 -2.12 -9.29
C TYR A 61 -14.64 -2.78 -10.34
N GLU A 62 -15.96 -2.55 -10.26
CA GLU A 62 -16.88 -3.06 -11.28
C GLU A 62 -16.52 -2.55 -12.67
N LEU A 63 -16.07 -1.30 -12.77
CA LEU A 63 -15.60 -0.74 -14.05
C LEU A 63 -14.32 -1.40 -14.54
N VAL A 64 -13.36 -1.60 -13.64
CA VAL A 64 -12.07 -2.23 -13.99
C VAL A 64 -12.27 -3.68 -14.42
N LYS A 65 -13.22 -4.40 -13.80
CA LYS A 65 -13.52 -5.79 -14.17
C LYS A 65 -13.92 -5.94 -15.63
N LYS A 66 -14.49 -4.90 -16.23
CA LYS A 66 -14.88 -4.93 -17.64
C LYS A 66 -13.70 -5.09 -18.59
N SER A 67 -12.50 -4.75 -18.17
CA SER A 67 -11.28 -4.94 -18.96
C SER A 67 -10.61 -6.30 -18.72
N ASN A 68 -11.27 -7.19 -17.98
CA ASN A 68 -10.82 -8.56 -17.70
C ASN A 68 -9.39 -8.62 -17.13
N PRO A 69 -9.11 -7.97 -16.00
CA PRO A 69 -7.80 -8.09 -15.38
C PRO A 69 -7.52 -9.53 -15.00
N SER A 70 -6.27 -9.97 -15.10
CA SER A 70 -5.88 -11.34 -14.76
C SER A 70 -5.95 -11.63 -13.27
N GLY A 71 -5.75 -10.61 -12.44
CA GLY A 71 -5.76 -10.76 -10.99
C GLY A 71 -7.13 -10.44 -10.38
N LYS A 72 -7.16 -10.46 -9.06
CA LYS A 72 -8.37 -10.20 -8.29
C LYS A 72 -8.09 -9.18 -7.20
N MET A 73 -9.11 -8.40 -6.85
CA MET A 73 -9.06 -7.46 -5.74
C MET A 73 -10.08 -7.86 -4.68
N GLN A 74 -9.71 -7.68 -3.42
CA GLN A 74 -10.64 -7.84 -2.30
C GLN A 74 -10.57 -6.61 -1.41
N LEU A 75 -11.75 -6.07 -1.08
CA LEU A 75 -11.89 -4.94 -0.17
C LEU A 75 -12.17 -5.43 1.25
N PHE A 76 -11.45 -4.88 2.22
CA PHE A 76 -11.67 -5.14 3.64
C PHE A 76 -12.17 -3.84 4.27
N GLY A 77 -13.45 -3.82 4.63
CA GLY A 77 -14.11 -2.64 5.21
C GLY A 77 -13.81 -2.54 6.70
N MET A 78 -12.62 -2.10 7.05
CA MET A 78 -12.18 -1.96 8.43
C MET A 78 -10.97 -1.03 8.50
N SER A 79 -10.54 -0.67 9.70
CA SER A 79 -9.32 0.12 9.88
C SER A 79 -8.08 -0.73 9.60
N ALA A 80 -6.98 -0.06 9.26
CA ALA A 80 -5.69 -0.72 9.09
C ALA A 80 -5.27 -1.45 10.37
N GLU A 81 -5.47 -0.82 11.53
CA GLU A 81 -5.11 -1.42 12.83
C GLU A 81 -5.85 -2.74 13.04
N ARG A 82 -7.16 -2.76 12.75
CA ARG A 82 -7.94 -3.98 12.90
C ARG A 82 -7.50 -5.06 11.93
N PHE A 83 -7.24 -4.68 10.68
CA PHE A 83 -6.77 -5.63 9.67
C PHE A 83 -5.48 -6.30 10.11
N LEU A 84 -4.56 -5.53 10.69
CA LEU A 84 -3.25 -6.02 11.10
C LEU A 84 -3.27 -6.82 12.41
N LYS A 85 -4.38 -6.83 13.14
CA LYS A 85 -4.55 -7.68 14.33
C LYS A 85 -4.94 -9.11 13.99
N ASP A 86 -5.45 -9.34 12.78
CA ASP A 86 -5.83 -10.67 12.32
C ASP A 86 -4.64 -11.37 11.71
N LEU A 87 -4.79 -12.67 11.45
CA LEU A 87 -3.77 -13.43 10.73
C LEU A 87 -3.71 -12.98 9.28
N PRO A 88 -2.52 -12.90 8.68
CA PRO A 88 -2.42 -12.51 7.28
C PRO A 88 -3.08 -13.52 6.36
N LYS A 89 -3.81 -13.02 5.36
CA LYS A 89 -4.46 -13.84 4.32
C LYS A 89 -3.44 -14.37 3.33
N THR A 90 -2.33 -13.67 3.18
CA THR A 90 -1.24 -13.99 2.26
C THR A 90 -0.02 -13.21 2.71
N LYS A 91 1.13 -13.48 2.11
CA LYS A 91 2.32 -12.64 2.25
C LYS A 91 2.33 -11.64 1.10
N TYR A 92 2.58 -10.36 1.44
CA TYR A 92 2.54 -9.28 0.44
C TYR A 92 3.93 -8.94 -0.05
N HIS A 93 4.03 -8.72 -1.36
CA HIS A 93 5.28 -8.28 -2.01
C HIS A 93 5.41 -6.75 -1.98
N LEU A 94 4.28 -6.06 -1.95
CA LEU A 94 4.22 -4.61 -1.91
C LEU A 94 3.16 -4.18 -0.91
N VAL A 95 3.50 -3.25 -0.02
CA VAL A 95 2.52 -2.58 0.84
C VAL A 95 2.61 -1.09 0.60
N TYR A 96 1.47 -0.48 0.26
CA TYR A 96 1.33 0.96 0.09
C TYR A 96 0.60 1.54 1.30
N ILE A 97 1.15 2.59 1.88
CA ILE A 97 0.64 3.20 3.12
C ILE A 97 0.49 4.71 2.88
N ASP A 98 -0.75 5.18 2.72
CA ASP A 98 -1.04 6.60 2.54
C ASP A 98 -2.14 6.99 3.53
N PRO A 99 -1.78 7.15 4.82
CA PRO A 99 -2.77 7.45 5.86
C PRO A 99 -3.25 8.90 5.79
N PRO A 100 -4.35 9.23 6.49
CA PRO A 100 -4.79 10.62 6.60
C PRO A 100 -3.68 11.52 7.12
N TYR A 101 -3.71 12.81 6.76
CA TYR A 101 -2.62 13.72 7.10
C TYR A 101 -2.40 13.91 8.60
N ASP A 102 -3.44 13.67 9.41
CA ASP A 102 -3.37 13.77 10.87
C ASP A 102 -2.89 12.47 11.55
N PHE A 103 -2.58 11.46 10.78
CA PHE A 103 -2.02 10.20 11.27
C PHE A 103 -0.58 10.46 11.73
N SER A 104 -0.28 10.15 13.01
CA SER A 104 1.02 10.48 13.58
C SER A 104 2.15 9.62 13.02
N ASN A 105 3.39 10.12 13.16
CA ASN A 105 4.56 9.33 12.82
C ASN A 105 4.64 8.06 13.65
N GLN A 106 4.30 8.15 14.95
CA GLN A 106 4.26 6.96 15.80
C GLN A 106 3.26 5.94 15.27
N ALA A 107 2.10 6.38 14.80
CA ALA A 107 1.10 5.47 14.24
C ALA A 107 1.60 4.80 12.96
N VAL A 108 2.35 5.52 12.12
CA VAL A 108 3.01 4.94 10.94
C VAL A 108 3.99 3.86 11.36
N GLU A 109 4.83 4.17 12.36
CA GLU A 109 5.82 3.22 12.88
C GLU A 109 5.15 1.98 13.48
N ASP A 110 4.03 2.16 14.16
CA ASP A 110 3.26 1.05 14.71
C ASP A 110 2.69 0.14 13.61
N VAL A 111 2.22 0.73 12.51
CA VAL A 111 1.75 -0.03 11.34
C VAL A 111 2.89 -0.85 10.75
N LEU A 112 4.05 -0.24 10.58
CA LEU A 112 5.23 -0.94 10.03
C LEU A 112 5.67 -2.08 10.94
N SER A 113 5.70 -1.86 12.25
CA SER A 113 6.03 -2.90 13.22
C SER A 113 5.00 -4.04 13.19
N ALA A 114 3.71 -3.71 13.08
CA ALA A 114 2.66 -4.71 12.99
C ALA A 114 2.77 -5.57 11.72
N LEU A 115 3.16 -4.97 10.60
CA LEU A 115 3.40 -5.71 9.36
C LEU A 115 4.51 -6.75 9.54
N HIS A 116 5.58 -6.38 10.24
CA HIS A 116 6.69 -7.28 10.53
C HIS A 116 6.29 -8.34 11.55
N ASP A 117 5.78 -7.91 12.70
CA ASP A 117 5.47 -8.80 13.83
C ASP A 117 4.37 -9.82 13.46
N GLY A 118 3.41 -9.39 12.66
CA GLY A 118 2.31 -10.24 12.21
C GLY A 118 2.62 -11.13 11.00
N GLU A 119 3.83 -11.06 10.48
CA GLU A 119 4.29 -11.88 9.35
C GLU A 119 3.46 -11.65 8.08
N PHE A 120 3.17 -10.38 7.77
CA PHE A 120 2.41 -10.00 6.57
C PHE A 120 3.28 -9.91 5.31
N LEU A 121 4.61 -9.90 5.45
CA LEU A 121 5.50 -9.51 4.36
C LEU A 121 6.28 -10.70 3.80
N SER A 122 6.38 -10.76 2.47
CA SER A 122 7.31 -11.69 1.83
C SER A 122 8.76 -11.28 2.13
N SER A 123 9.70 -12.20 1.95
CA SER A 123 11.09 -12.00 2.38
C SER A 123 11.78 -10.79 1.75
N ASP A 124 11.32 -10.36 0.57
CA ASP A 124 11.89 -9.24 -0.18
C ASP A 124 10.85 -8.17 -0.48
N ALA A 125 9.88 -8.01 0.41
CA ALA A 125 8.80 -7.06 0.22
C ALA A 125 9.33 -5.62 0.10
N PHE A 126 8.60 -4.83 -0.67
CA PHE A 126 8.87 -3.41 -0.87
C PHE A 126 7.74 -2.60 -0.25
N ILE A 127 8.11 -1.54 0.48
CA ILE A 127 7.13 -0.72 1.22
C ILE A 127 7.21 0.70 0.70
N ALA A 128 6.05 1.29 0.42
CA ALA A 128 5.94 2.70 0.01
C ALA A 128 5.03 3.42 1.00
N VAL A 129 5.55 4.46 1.65
CA VAL A 129 4.80 5.28 2.60
C VAL A 129 4.71 6.69 2.06
N GLU A 130 3.50 7.15 1.80
CA GLU A 130 3.26 8.52 1.35
C GLU A 130 2.90 9.40 2.53
N ARG A 131 3.58 10.57 2.65
CA ARG A 131 3.33 11.52 3.71
C ARG A 131 3.26 12.93 3.13
N THR A 132 2.52 13.78 3.80
CA THR A 132 2.61 15.22 3.53
C THR A 132 3.95 15.73 4.03
N ALA A 133 4.67 16.48 3.19
CA ALA A 133 6.04 16.91 3.47
C ALA A 133 6.07 18.03 4.52
N ARG A 134 5.80 17.72 5.79
CA ARG A 134 5.86 18.68 6.90
C ARG A 134 6.37 17.99 8.16
N GLY A 135 7.24 18.70 8.88
CA GLY A 135 7.75 18.23 10.15
C GLY A 135 8.76 17.10 10.00
N ALA A 136 9.01 16.41 11.11
CA ALA A 136 9.98 15.33 11.14
C ALA A 136 9.42 14.10 10.44
N GLN A 137 10.31 13.37 9.79
CA GLN A 137 9.98 12.09 9.15
C GLN A 137 9.78 11.03 10.23
N PHE A 138 8.91 10.05 9.95
CA PHE A 138 8.82 8.84 10.78
C PHE A 138 10.13 8.05 10.68
N ILE A 139 10.35 7.16 11.64
CA ILE A 139 11.55 6.33 11.70
C ILE A 139 11.18 4.91 11.27
N TRP A 140 11.89 4.38 10.28
CA TRP A 140 11.71 2.99 9.87
C TRP A 140 12.13 2.06 11.01
N PRO A 141 11.29 1.08 11.39
CA PRO A 141 11.76 0.03 12.31
C PRO A 141 12.93 -0.76 11.71
N ASP A 142 13.70 -1.42 12.57
CA ASP A 142 14.95 -2.08 12.17
C ASP A 142 14.81 -3.10 11.04
N ALA A 143 13.65 -3.74 10.92
CA ALA A 143 13.43 -4.74 9.87
C ALA A 143 13.31 -4.13 8.47
N PHE A 144 13.29 -2.81 8.35
CA PHE A 144 13.12 -2.10 7.07
C PHE A 144 14.37 -1.31 6.74
N ALA A 145 14.92 -1.51 5.54
CA ALA A 145 16.09 -0.79 5.07
C ALA A 145 15.64 0.33 4.14
N PRO A 146 15.82 1.62 4.52
CA PRO A 146 15.44 2.73 3.65
C PRO A 146 16.12 2.63 2.29
N ALA A 147 15.34 2.76 1.23
CA ALA A 147 15.85 2.67 -0.14
C ALA A 147 15.98 4.05 -0.77
N ARG A 148 14.89 4.83 -0.78
CA ARG A 148 14.90 6.17 -1.36
C ARG A 148 13.67 6.94 -0.93
N GLU A 149 13.65 8.24 -1.28
CA GLU A 149 12.47 9.08 -1.12
C GLU A 149 12.31 9.96 -2.35
N ARG A 150 11.08 10.35 -2.65
CA ARG A 150 10.75 11.20 -3.79
C ARG A 150 9.72 12.23 -3.39
N ASN A 151 9.96 13.48 -3.76
CA ASN A 151 9.07 14.59 -3.45
C ASN A 151 8.18 14.92 -4.66
N TYR A 152 6.88 15.10 -4.40
CA TYR A 152 5.89 15.46 -5.41
C TYR A 152 5.02 16.59 -4.84
N GLY A 153 5.47 17.84 -5.01
CA GLY A 153 4.78 18.98 -4.40
C GLY A 153 4.79 18.87 -2.88
N GLN A 154 3.61 18.74 -2.28
CA GLN A 154 3.48 18.64 -0.82
C GLN A 154 3.59 17.21 -0.30
N ALA A 155 3.61 16.24 -1.19
CA ALA A 155 3.70 14.83 -0.81
C ALA A 155 5.11 14.31 -0.98
N THR A 156 5.54 13.44 -0.07
CA THR A 156 6.78 12.69 -0.20
C THR A 156 6.47 11.21 -0.08
N ILE A 157 7.02 10.40 -0.96
CA ILE A 157 6.91 8.94 -0.86
C ILE A 157 8.26 8.39 -0.43
N TYR A 158 8.23 7.66 0.67
CA TYR A 158 9.40 7.00 1.26
C TYR A 158 9.33 5.51 0.94
N TYR A 159 10.42 4.96 0.44
CA TYR A 159 10.51 3.55 0.07
C TYR A 159 11.51 2.81 0.94
N ALA A 160 11.21 1.58 1.27
CA ALA A 160 12.13 0.71 1.98
C ALA A 160 12.01 -0.73 1.49
N ASN A 161 13.11 -1.45 1.61
CA ASN A 161 13.13 -2.91 1.43
C ASN A 161 12.95 -3.58 2.78
N TYR A 162 12.15 -4.63 2.82
CA TYR A 162 11.99 -5.44 4.02
C TYR A 162 13.21 -6.35 4.18
N GLN A 163 13.92 -6.21 5.28
CA GLN A 163 15.13 -6.98 5.57
C GLN A 163 15.10 -7.40 7.05
N PRO A 164 14.27 -8.38 7.39
CA PRO A 164 14.14 -8.83 8.77
C PRO A 164 15.38 -9.53 9.30
#